data_12c22e1e4cb0952bfa4c5b9e9e78ec57
#
_entry.id   12c22e1e4cb0952bfa4c5b9e9e78ec57
#
_cell.length_a   1.000
_cell.length_b   1.000
_cell.length_c   1.000
_cell.angle_alpha   90.00
_cell.angle_beta   90.00
_cell.angle_gamma   90.00
#
_symmetry.space_group_name_H-M   'P 1'
#
loop_
_entity.id
_entity.type
_entity.pdbx_description
1 polymer ?
#
loop_
_entity_poly.entity_id
_entity_poly.type
_entity_poly.pdbx_seq_one_letter_code
_entity_poly.pdbx_strand_id
1 'polypeptide(L)'
;MIFVSCTQDSDWIYLFDGKDVKGLRGYKMEEFPLDSWLIKDGNLKTIPEKKGVDLITEDTFENFELELEWKLQSGGNSGIFYFASEQGDYIWQSAPEMQVLDNIGHQDRLKKVTSAGALYDLVAPSKDMVNPIGNFNKVKIISKNRKVEHWLNGEKIVEYVAGSNHVQELISKSKFSKMPLFFKSYHGHIGFQGDHGEVWYRNIRVRKL
;
A
#
# COMPACT_ATOMS: atom_id res chain seq x y z
N MET A 1 -35.95 -23.22 -10.50
CA MET A 1 -35.66 -22.37 -9.33
C MET A 1 -34.18 -22.06 -9.38
N ILE A 2 -33.81 -20.88 -9.87
CA ILE A 2 -32.39 -20.48 -10.01
C ILE A 2 -32.03 -19.81 -8.70
N PHE A 3 -31.17 -20.45 -7.90
CA PHE A 3 -30.55 -19.79 -6.75
C PHE A 3 -29.49 -18.80 -7.28
N VAL A 4 -29.87 -17.52 -7.34
CA VAL A 4 -28.91 -16.44 -7.45
C VAL A 4 -28.17 -16.38 -6.11
N SER A 5 -26.97 -16.91 -6.06
CA SER A 5 -26.07 -16.73 -4.93
C SER A 5 -25.71 -15.24 -4.87
N CYS A 6 -26.37 -14.53 -3.96
CA CYS A 6 -26.01 -13.17 -3.59
C CYS A 6 -24.79 -13.29 -2.69
N THR A 7 -23.60 -13.41 -3.27
CA THR A 7 -22.32 -13.41 -2.53
C THR A 7 -21.90 -11.97 -2.28
N GLN A 8 -22.23 -11.41 -1.08
CA GLN A 8 -21.25 -11.10 -0.05
C GLN A 8 -20.45 -9.81 -0.30
N ASP A 9 -21.12 -8.67 -0.19
CA ASP A 9 -20.51 -7.39 0.25
C ASP A 9 -20.27 -7.37 1.79
N SER A 10 -20.71 -8.42 2.51
CA SER A 10 -20.76 -8.46 3.98
C SER A 10 -19.38 -8.60 4.67
N ASP A 11 -18.36 -9.06 3.95
CA ASP A 11 -17.04 -9.38 4.54
C ASP A 11 -16.00 -8.26 4.38
N TRP A 12 -16.37 -7.17 3.68
CA TRP A 12 -15.49 -6.03 3.49
C TRP A 12 -15.55 -5.05 4.66
N ILE A 13 -14.39 -4.71 5.19
CA ILE A 13 -14.17 -3.62 6.13
C ILE A 13 -13.80 -2.39 5.30
N TYR A 14 -14.66 -1.37 5.30
CA TYR A 14 -14.39 -0.10 4.63
C TYR A 14 -13.56 0.78 5.55
N LEU A 15 -12.27 1.02 5.19
CA LEU A 15 -11.37 1.91 5.89
C LEU A 15 -11.61 3.37 5.50
N PHE A 16 -12.06 3.59 4.25
CA PHE A 16 -12.51 4.89 3.75
C PHE A 16 -13.51 4.69 2.60
N ASP A 17 -14.70 5.27 2.76
CA ASP A 17 -15.84 5.14 1.83
C ASP A 17 -16.14 6.42 1.02
N GLY A 18 -15.27 7.45 1.14
CA GLY A 18 -15.45 8.77 0.53
C GLY A 18 -16.03 9.82 1.49
N LYS A 19 -16.44 9.43 2.70
CA LYS A 19 -17.00 10.32 3.72
C LYS A 19 -16.30 10.18 5.06
N ASP A 20 -16.15 8.96 5.54
CA ASP A 20 -15.64 8.65 6.86
C ASP A 20 -14.37 7.80 6.76
N VAL A 21 -13.41 8.10 7.62
CA VAL A 21 -12.23 7.25 7.89
C VAL A 21 -12.56 6.36 9.08
N LYS A 22 -12.38 5.04 8.91
CA LYS A 22 -12.64 4.06 9.97
C LYS A 22 -11.46 3.10 10.10
N GLY A 23 -11.02 2.84 11.33
CA GLY A 23 -9.94 1.89 11.58
C GLY A 23 -8.58 2.29 11.00
N LEU A 24 -8.36 3.60 10.77
CA LEU A 24 -7.06 4.16 10.39
C LEU A 24 -6.62 5.19 11.41
N ARG A 25 -5.34 5.17 11.75
CA ARG A 25 -4.66 6.13 12.62
C ARG A 25 -3.28 6.48 12.07
N GLY A 26 -2.64 7.49 12.64
CA GLY A 26 -1.25 7.78 12.30
C GLY A 26 -0.28 6.71 12.80
N TYR A 27 0.81 6.48 12.08
CA TYR A 27 1.89 5.61 12.53
C TYR A 27 2.46 6.12 13.86
N LYS A 28 2.49 5.26 14.89
CA LYS A 28 2.86 5.62 16.28
C LYS A 28 1.97 6.71 16.92
N MET A 29 0.73 6.82 16.47
CA MET A 29 -0.28 7.71 17.03
C MET A 29 -1.51 6.90 17.42
N GLU A 30 -2.28 7.40 18.37
CA GLU A 30 -3.56 6.78 18.77
C GLU A 30 -4.72 7.25 17.88
N GLU A 31 -4.58 8.43 17.24
CA GLU A 31 -5.64 9.06 16.48
C GLU A 31 -5.27 9.28 15.01
N PHE A 32 -6.30 9.59 14.22
CA PHE A 32 -6.12 9.99 12.82
C PHE A 32 -5.46 11.38 12.73
N PRO A 33 -4.39 11.55 11.92
CA PRO A 33 -3.59 12.79 11.89
C PRO A 33 -4.22 13.87 11.00
N LEU A 34 -5.21 14.58 11.50
CA LEU A 34 -5.95 15.66 10.80
C LEU A 34 -5.07 16.80 10.28
N ASP A 35 -3.88 17.00 10.87
CA ASP A 35 -2.92 18.00 10.39
C ASP A 35 -2.12 17.56 9.15
N SER A 36 -2.14 16.25 8.82
CA SER A 36 -1.38 15.67 7.72
C SER A 36 -2.27 15.14 6.60
N TRP A 37 -3.52 14.80 6.93
CA TRP A 37 -4.50 14.23 6.01
C TRP A 37 -5.85 14.93 6.13
N LEU A 38 -6.54 15.05 5.01
CA LEU A 38 -7.89 15.60 4.94
C LEU A 38 -8.77 14.80 3.99
N ILE A 39 -10.08 14.91 4.20
CA ILE A 39 -11.09 14.41 3.26
C ILE A 39 -11.49 15.57 2.35
N LYS A 40 -11.33 15.40 1.04
CA LYS A 40 -11.73 16.40 0.05
C LYS A 40 -12.30 15.73 -1.20
N ASP A 41 -13.49 16.15 -1.60
CA ASP A 41 -14.17 15.68 -2.82
C ASP A 41 -14.27 14.14 -2.89
N GLY A 42 -14.61 13.50 -1.77
CA GLY A 42 -14.71 12.04 -1.67
C GLY A 42 -13.37 11.30 -1.69
N ASN A 43 -12.26 11.99 -1.46
CA ASN A 43 -10.92 11.42 -1.42
C ASN A 43 -10.24 11.69 -0.09
N LEU A 44 -9.47 10.73 0.38
CA LEU A 44 -8.51 10.88 1.45
C LEU A 44 -7.19 11.39 0.85
N LYS A 45 -6.72 12.54 1.29
CA LYS A 45 -5.63 13.27 0.66
C LYS A 45 -4.62 13.75 1.68
N THR A 46 -3.32 13.68 1.34
CA THR A 46 -2.26 14.31 2.13
C THR A 46 -2.27 15.85 2.00
N ILE A 47 -1.73 16.52 3.01
CA ILE A 47 -1.53 17.97 3.04
C ILE A 47 -0.03 18.22 2.83
N PRO A 48 0.44 18.58 1.62
CA PRO A 48 1.86 18.60 1.29
C PRO A 48 2.72 19.58 2.09
N GLU A 49 2.12 20.70 2.56
CA GLU A 49 2.80 21.75 3.31
C GLU A 49 2.96 21.42 4.80
N LYS A 50 2.46 20.29 5.22
CA LYS A 50 2.52 19.83 6.61
C LYS A 50 3.54 18.71 6.79
N LYS A 51 3.88 18.43 8.04
CA LYS A 51 4.68 17.25 8.37
C LYS A 51 3.89 16.01 7.93
N GLY A 52 4.44 15.23 7.01
CA GLY A 52 3.83 13.99 6.57
C GLY A 52 3.79 12.96 7.69
N VAL A 53 2.67 12.27 7.78
CA VAL A 53 2.46 11.15 8.71
C VAL A 53 1.90 9.99 7.91
N ASP A 54 2.54 8.82 8.03
CA ASP A 54 2.01 7.59 7.45
C ASP A 54 0.76 7.14 8.21
N LEU A 55 -0.23 6.63 7.48
CA LEU A 55 -1.39 5.98 8.10
C LEU A 55 -1.13 4.50 8.28
N ILE A 56 -1.72 3.92 9.32
CA ILE A 56 -1.81 2.47 9.49
C ILE A 56 -3.22 2.08 9.91
N THR A 57 -3.59 0.83 9.61
CA THR A 57 -4.84 0.26 10.13
C THR A 57 -4.73 0.03 11.64
N GLU A 58 -5.83 0.16 12.37
CA GLU A 58 -5.90 -0.24 13.79
C GLU A 58 -5.78 -1.76 13.91
N ASP A 59 -6.50 -2.50 13.08
CA ASP A 59 -6.40 -3.96 12.97
C ASP A 59 -5.12 -4.40 12.25
N THR A 60 -4.72 -5.65 12.51
CA THR A 60 -3.61 -6.33 11.83
C THR A 60 -4.11 -7.48 10.97
N PHE A 61 -3.37 -7.79 9.90
CA PHE A 61 -3.75 -8.75 8.87
C PHE A 61 -2.57 -9.66 8.50
N GLU A 62 -2.90 -10.92 8.24
CA GLU A 62 -1.99 -11.93 7.67
C GLU A 62 -2.49 -12.36 6.28
N ASN A 63 -3.69 -12.95 6.24
CA ASN A 63 -4.38 -13.32 5.02
C ASN A 63 -5.46 -12.29 4.75
N PHE A 64 -5.33 -11.55 3.65
CA PHE A 64 -6.22 -10.44 3.34
C PHE A 64 -6.30 -10.17 1.83
N GLU A 65 -7.36 -9.50 1.45
CA GLU A 65 -7.47 -8.79 0.18
C GLU A 65 -7.75 -7.32 0.48
N LEU A 66 -6.86 -6.45 0.01
CA LEU A 66 -6.98 -5.00 0.07
C LEU A 66 -7.33 -4.48 -1.31
N GLU A 67 -8.33 -3.62 -1.40
CA GLU A 67 -8.65 -2.85 -2.60
C GLU A 67 -8.69 -1.37 -2.30
N LEU A 68 -8.19 -0.57 -3.23
CA LEU A 68 -8.23 0.88 -3.18
C LEU A 68 -7.98 1.49 -4.55
N GLU A 69 -8.13 2.81 -4.63
CA GLU A 69 -7.68 3.59 -5.78
C GLU A 69 -6.76 4.72 -5.30
N TRP A 70 -5.69 4.98 -6.07
CA TRP A 70 -4.79 6.09 -5.82
C TRP A 70 -4.60 6.99 -7.04
N LYS A 71 -4.27 8.25 -6.78
CA LYS A 71 -3.93 9.25 -7.81
C LYS A 71 -2.78 10.13 -7.29
N LEU A 72 -1.88 10.51 -8.19
CA LEU A 72 -0.75 11.40 -7.93
C LEU A 72 -0.78 12.63 -8.85
N GLN A 73 -0.06 13.66 -8.42
CA GLN A 73 0.43 14.72 -9.30
C GLN A 73 1.72 14.30 -10.01
N SER A 74 2.15 15.12 -10.99
CA SER A 74 3.44 14.94 -11.66
C SER A 74 4.60 14.95 -10.64
N GLY A 75 5.48 13.96 -10.76
CA GLY A 75 6.59 13.72 -9.85
C GLY A 75 6.18 13.16 -8.48
N GLY A 76 4.92 12.72 -8.31
CA GLY A 76 4.41 12.20 -7.04
C GLY A 76 4.99 10.83 -6.68
N ASN A 77 5.08 10.61 -5.36
CA ASN A 77 5.52 9.37 -4.73
C ASN A 77 4.68 9.09 -3.49
N SER A 78 4.37 7.84 -3.26
CA SER A 78 3.75 7.29 -2.05
C SER A 78 3.96 5.77 -2.03
N GLY A 79 3.39 5.08 -1.04
CA GLY A 79 3.51 3.62 -0.89
C GLY A 79 2.34 3.02 -0.14
N ILE A 80 2.07 1.74 -0.43
CA ILE A 80 1.10 0.93 0.30
C ILE A 80 1.89 -0.16 1.02
N PHE A 81 1.97 -0.04 2.34
CA PHE A 81 2.66 -0.97 3.21
C PHE A 81 1.73 -2.09 3.70
N TYR A 82 2.30 -3.24 4.01
CA TYR A 82 1.58 -4.34 4.67
C TYR A 82 2.53 -5.11 5.59
N PHE A 83 1.98 -5.85 6.55
CA PHE A 83 2.72 -6.51 7.63
C PHE A 83 3.59 -5.55 8.47
N ALA A 84 3.19 -4.29 8.53
CA ALA A 84 3.91 -3.27 9.28
C ALA A 84 3.84 -3.52 10.79
N SER A 85 4.95 -3.23 11.47
CA SER A 85 5.02 -3.15 12.94
C SER A 85 5.46 -1.75 13.37
N GLU A 86 5.08 -1.36 14.58
CA GLU A 86 5.47 -0.07 15.15
C GLU A 86 6.77 -0.12 15.98
N GLN A 87 7.57 -1.18 15.81
CA GLN A 87 8.86 -1.32 16.51
C GLN A 87 9.93 -0.34 15.97
N GLY A 88 9.88 -0.01 14.68
CA GLY A 88 10.79 0.95 14.05
C GLY A 88 10.35 2.40 14.22
N ASP A 89 11.22 3.37 13.91
CA ASP A 89 10.86 4.80 13.91
C ASP A 89 10.02 5.19 12.70
N TYR A 90 10.16 4.44 11.61
CA TYR A 90 9.43 4.63 10.35
C TYR A 90 8.82 3.31 9.90
N ILE A 91 7.67 3.37 9.24
CA ILE A 91 6.93 2.19 8.79
C ILE A 91 7.76 1.30 7.84
N TRP A 92 8.52 1.91 6.93
CA TRP A 92 9.35 1.22 5.94
C TRP A 92 10.53 0.45 6.54
N GLN A 93 10.84 0.64 7.83
CA GLN A 93 11.88 -0.15 8.51
C GLN A 93 11.44 -1.58 8.80
N SER A 94 10.13 -1.84 8.82
CA SER A 94 9.57 -3.17 9.11
C SER A 94 8.76 -3.76 7.95
N ALA A 95 8.11 -2.90 7.15
CA ALA A 95 7.09 -3.29 6.20
C ALA A 95 7.59 -3.37 4.75
N PRO A 96 7.24 -4.42 4.00
CA PRO A 96 7.30 -4.40 2.55
C PRO A 96 6.28 -3.40 1.99
N GLU A 97 6.56 -2.89 0.78
CA GLU A 97 5.81 -1.81 0.16
C GLU A 97 5.44 -2.16 -1.29
N MET A 98 4.16 -1.96 -1.64
CA MET A 98 3.77 -1.79 -3.03
C MET A 98 3.95 -0.32 -3.41
N GLN A 99 4.88 -0.03 -4.30
CA GLN A 99 5.22 1.33 -4.71
C GLN A 99 4.06 2.04 -5.42
N VAL A 100 3.84 3.30 -5.05
CA VAL A 100 2.92 4.26 -5.71
C VAL A 100 3.75 5.40 -6.26
N LEU A 101 3.91 5.47 -7.60
CA LEU A 101 4.88 6.38 -8.23
C LEU A 101 4.35 6.95 -9.54
N ASP A 102 4.77 8.17 -9.83
CA ASP A 102 4.75 8.69 -11.20
C ASP A 102 5.92 8.10 -12.01
N ASN A 103 5.65 7.09 -12.81
CA ASN A 103 6.64 6.39 -13.63
C ASN A 103 7.25 7.28 -14.75
N ILE A 104 6.81 8.53 -14.91
CA ILE A 104 7.33 9.46 -15.91
C ILE A 104 8.15 10.57 -15.25
N GLY A 105 7.62 11.22 -14.22
CA GLY A 105 8.18 12.43 -13.62
C GLY A 105 9.10 12.21 -12.43
N HIS A 106 8.98 11.07 -11.70
CA HIS A 106 9.78 10.85 -10.49
C HIS A 106 11.14 10.18 -10.81
N GLN A 107 12.18 10.52 -10.04
CA GLN A 107 13.53 9.97 -10.24
C GLN A 107 13.64 8.46 -9.99
N ASP A 108 12.85 7.89 -9.10
CA ASP A 108 12.86 6.46 -8.77
C ASP A 108 12.42 5.57 -9.94
N ARG A 109 11.76 6.12 -10.96
CA ARG A 109 11.40 5.42 -12.21
C ARG A 109 12.59 4.82 -12.96
N LEU A 110 13.79 5.30 -12.70
CA LEU A 110 15.00 4.86 -13.40
C LEU A 110 15.35 3.38 -13.15
N LYS A 111 14.81 2.80 -12.10
CA LYS A 111 14.96 1.37 -11.80
C LYS A 111 13.58 0.71 -11.81
N LYS A 112 13.45 -0.40 -12.52
CA LYS A 112 12.18 -1.14 -12.56
C LYS A 112 11.71 -1.62 -11.18
N VAL A 113 12.63 -1.99 -10.29
CA VAL A 113 12.30 -2.44 -8.93
C VAL A 113 11.78 -1.33 -8.01
N THR A 114 11.87 -0.07 -8.43
CA THR A 114 11.33 1.09 -7.70
C THR A 114 10.20 1.79 -8.44
N SER A 115 9.72 1.23 -9.57
CA SER A 115 8.57 1.75 -10.31
C SER A 115 7.23 1.40 -9.63
N ALA A 116 6.16 2.09 -10.01
CA ALA A 116 4.82 1.85 -9.46
C ALA A 116 4.39 0.39 -9.58
N GLY A 117 3.83 -0.14 -8.50
CA GLY A 117 3.38 -1.53 -8.39
C GLY A 117 4.47 -2.52 -7.98
N ALA A 118 5.75 -2.15 -8.00
CA ALA A 118 6.85 -3.01 -7.55
C ALA A 118 6.65 -3.44 -6.08
N LEU A 119 7.18 -4.61 -5.71
CA LEU A 119 7.63 -4.83 -4.34
C LEU A 119 8.93 -4.03 -4.21
N TYR A 120 8.83 -2.84 -3.59
CA TYR A 120 9.83 -1.79 -3.66
C TYR A 120 11.26 -2.28 -3.34
N ASP A 121 12.18 -1.94 -4.25
CA ASP A 121 13.61 -2.30 -4.25
C ASP A 121 13.90 -3.83 -4.22
N LEU A 122 12.89 -4.68 -4.46
CA LEU A 122 13.01 -6.15 -4.44
C LEU A 122 12.53 -6.82 -5.72
N VAL A 123 11.25 -6.64 -6.10
CA VAL A 123 10.66 -7.31 -7.27
C VAL A 123 10.02 -6.28 -8.20
N ALA A 124 10.50 -6.21 -9.43
CA ALA A 124 9.96 -5.33 -10.45
C ALA A 124 8.57 -5.83 -10.92
N PRO A 125 7.65 -4.91 -11.28
CA PRO A 125 6.42 -5.30 -11.94
C PRO A 125 6.71 -5.90 -13.32
N SER A 126 5.93 -6.90 -13.72
CA SER A 126 6.05 -7.56 -15.02
C SER A 126 5.64 -6.65 -16.19
N LYS A 127 4.78 -5.67 -15.92
CA LYS A 127 4.25 -4.68 -16.87
C LYS A 127 4.11 -3.31 -16.19
N ASP A 128 4.23 -2.24 -16.97
CA ASP A 128 3.77 -0.92 -16.55
C ASP A 128 2.28 -0.78 -16.88
N MET A 129 1.47 -0.65 -15.84
CA MET A 129 0.01 -0.55 -15.94
C MET A 129 -0.53 0.76 -15.38
N VAL A 130 0.35 1.76 -15.16
CA VAL A 130 -0.05 3.05 -14.58
C VAL A 130 -0.89 3.86 -15.56
N ASN A 131 -2.02 4.38 -15.11
CA ASN A 131 -2.81 5.34 -15.87
C ASN A 131 -2.08 6.70 -15.94
N PRO A 132 -2.34 7.53 -16.95
CA PRO A 132 -1.77 8.86 -17.04
C PRO A 132 -1.99 9.69 -15.76
N ILE A 133 -1.01 10.54 -15.43
CA ILE A 133 -1.06 11.42 -14.26
C ILE A 133 -2.38 12.17 -14.17
N GLY A 134 -2.89 12.31 -12.95
CA GLY A 134 -4.20 12.90 -12.66
C GLY A 134 -5.37 11.94 -12.76
N ASN A 135 -5.18 10.72 -13.25
CA ASN A 135 -6.18 9.67 -13.24
C ASN A 135 -5.98 8.69 -12.07
N PHE A 136 -7.08 8.10 -11.59
CA PHE A 136 -7.00 7.09 -10.56
C PHE A 136 -6.51 5.76 -11.12
N ASN A 137 -5.70 5.09 -10.32
CA ASN A 137 -5.22 3.72 -10.52
C ASN A 137 -5.90 2.80 -9.51
N LYS A 138 -6.42 1.67 -9.96
CA LYS A 138 -7.02 0.66 -9.09
C LYS A 138 -5.96 -0.33 -8.64
N VAL A 139 -5.89 -0.54 -7.34
CA VAL A 139 -4.99 -1.51 -6.71
C VAL A 139 -5.78 -2.62 -6.07
N LYS A 140 -5.22 -3.82 -6.16
CA LYS A 140 -5.55 -4.93 -5.29
C LYS A 140 -4.26 -5.59 -4.81
N ILE A 141 -4.18 -5.81 -3.49
CA ILE A 141 -3.12 -6.62 -2.88
C ILE A 141 -3.79 -7.83 -2.23
N ILE A 142 -3.34 -9.02 -2.61
CA ILE A 142 -3.81 -10.27 -2.01
C ILE A 142 -2.64 -10.90 -1.25
N SER A 143 -2.85 -11.21 0.02
CA SER A 143 -1.97 -12.07 0.80
C SER A 143 -2.75 -13.30 1.25
N LYS A 144 -2.30 -14.49 0.86
CA LYS A 144 -2.91 -15.75 1.29
C LYS A 144 -1.84 -16.82 1.45
N ASN A 145 -1.72 -17.38 2.66
CA ASN A 145 -0.72 -18.41 2.96
C ASN A 145 0.71 -17.99 2.54
N ARG A 146 1.08 -16.73 2.82
CA ARG A 146 2.35 -16.09 2.45
C ARG A 146 2.54 -15.83 0.94
N LYS A 147 1.66 -16.28 0.09
CA LYS A 147 1.66 -15.86 -1.31
C LYS A 147 1.08 -14.46 -1.40
N VAL A 148 1.86 -13.52 -1.94
CA VAL A 148 1.47 -12.12 -2.11
C VAL A 148 1.40 -11.77 -3.58
N GLU A 149 0.34 -11.09 -3.96
CA GLU A 149 0.11 -10.60 -5.31
C GLU A 149 -0.17 -9.11 -5.31
N HIS A 150 0.48 -8.35 -6.22
CA HIS A 150 0.12 -6.98 -6.52
C HIS A 150 -0.59 -6.92 -7.86
N TRP A 151 -1.76 -6.30 -7.85
CA TRP A 151 -2.57 -6.05 -9.02
C TRP A 151 -2.71 -4.55 -9.25
N LEU A 152 -2.52 -4.09 -10.48
CA LEU A 152 -2.65 -2.69 -10.87
C LEU A 152 -3.52 -2.61 -12.13
N ASN A 153 -4.61 -1.86 -12.04
CA ASN A 153 -5.57 -1.64 -13.14
C ASN A 153 -6.08 -2.93 -13.80
N GLY A 154 -6.34 -3.97 -12.96
CA GLY A 154 -6.88 -5.26 -13.39
C GLY A 154 -5.84 -6.31 -13.79
N GLU A 155 -4.55 -5.96 -13.84
CA GLU A 155 -3.47 -6.88 -14.18
C GLU A 155 -2.64 -7.26 -12.96
N LYS A 156 -2.33 -8.55 -12.81
CA LYS A 156 -1.36 -9.03 -11.83
C LYS A 156 0.05 -8.74 -12.33
N ILE A 157 0.76 -7.90 -11.60
CA ILE A 157 2.07 -7.38 -12.02
C ILE A 157 3.24 -7.86 -11.17
N VAL A 158 2.96 -8.28 -9.92
CA VAL A 158 3.95 -8.87 -9.01
C VAL A 158 3.31 -10.08 -8.32
N GLU A 159 4.09 -11.14 -8.16
CA GLU A 159 3.75 -12.31 -7.35
C GLU A 159 5.00 -12.85 -6.67
N TYR A 160 4.92 -13.15 -5.38
CA TYR A 160 6.03 -13.75 -4.63
C TYR A 160 5.52 -14.52 -3.40
N VAL A 161 6.40 -15.31 -2.80
CA VAL A 161 6.13 -16.00 -1.53
C VAL A 161 6.96 -15.32 -0.43
N ALA A 162 6.28 -14.67 0.51
CA ALA A 162 6.90 -14.00 1.65
C ALA A 162 7.72 -15.00 2.48
N GLY A 163 8.98 -14.62 2.80
CA GLY A 163 9.90 -15.48 3.55
C GLY A 163 10.55 -16.61 2.75
N SER A 164 10.29 -16.72 1.43
CA SER A 164 11.01 -17.68 0.59
C SER A 164 12.52 -17.35 0.51
N ASN A 165 13.33 -18.37 0.22
CA ASN A 165 14.79 -18.17 0.03
C ASN A 165 15.07 -17.10 -1.04
N HIS A 166 14.28 -17.08 -2.11
CA HIS A 166 14.42 -16.07 -3.16
C HIS A 166 14.21 -14.64 -2.63
N VAL A 167 13.12 -14.41 -1.86
CA VAL A 167 12.87 -13.08 -1.26
C VAL A 167 13.96 -12.71 -0.26
N GLN A 168 14.43 -13.66 0.56
CA GLN A 168 15.54 -13.40 1.51
C GLN A 168 16.84 -13.04 0.79
N GLU A 169 17.12 -13.68 -0.35
CA GLU A 169 18.27 -13.34 -1.19
C GLU A 169 18.14 -11.91 -1.77
N LEU A 170 16.97 -11.53 -2.27
CA LEU A 170 16.71 -10.16 -2.74
C LEU A 170 16.92 -9.13 -1.63
N ILE A 171 16.36 -9.38 -0.43
CA ILE A 171 16.54 -8.50 0.74
C ILE A 171 18.02 -8.34 1.07
N SER A 172 18.81 -9.42 1.07
CA SER A 172 20.23 -9.38 1.41
C SER A 172 21.07 -8.53 0.45
N LYS A 173 20.60 -8.34 -0.80
CA LYS A 173 21.24 -7.54 -1.85
C LYS A 173 20.69 -6.11 -1.96
N SER A 174 19.61 -5.79 -1.25
CA SER A 174 18.93 -4.50 -1.28
C SER A 174 19.40 -3.55 -0.18
N LYS A 175 18.89 -2.30 -0.20
CA LYS A 175 19.09 -1.35 0.91
C LYS A 175 18.57 -1.87 2.25
N PHE A 176 17.61 -2.78 2.23
CA PHE A 176 16.99 -3.36 3.43
C PHE A 176 17.88 -4.37 4.17
N SER A 177 19.00 -4.80 3.58
CA SER A 177 19.94 -5.75 4.22
C SER A 177 20.44 -5.31 5.60
N LYS A 178 20.47 -3.99 5.84
CA LYS A 178 20.92 -3.38 7.11
C LYS A 178 19.77 -3.07 8.07
N MET A 179 18.52 -3.43 7.72
CA MET A 179 17.33 -3.14 8.52
C MET A 179 16.87 -4.40 9.27
N PRO A 180 17.15 -4.51 10.57
CA PRO A 180 16.92 -5.76 11.31
C PRO A 180 15.43 -6.12 11.45
N LEU A 181 14.54 -5.15 11.34
CA LEU A 181 13.09 -5.33 11.47
C LEU A 181 12.42 -5.63 10.13
N PHE A 182 13.09 -5.35 9.00
CA PHE A 182 12.46 -5.39 7.68
C PHE A 182 11.97 -6.79 7.32
N PHE A 183 10.67 -6.88 7.06
CA PHE A 183 9.96 -8.06 6.58
C PHE A 183 10.17 -9.32 7.46
N LYS A 184 10.25 -9.12 8.80
CA LYS A 184 10.39 -10.22 9.79
C LYS A 184 9.06 -10.83 10.20
N SER A 185 7.95 -10.13 9.98
CA SER A 185 6.59 -10.61 10.22
C SER A 185 5.82 -10.74 8.91
N TYR A 186 4.86 -11.66 8.88
CA TYR A 186 3.87 -11.83 7.81
C TYR A 186 2.45 -11.56 8.31
N HIS A 187 2.38 -10.91 9.47
CA HIS A 187 1.18 -10.41 10.12
C HIS A 187 1.50 -9.02 10.67
N GLY A 188 0.64 -8.04 10.40
CA GLY A 188 0.87 -6.66 10.82
C GLY A 188 -0.16 -5.71 10.23
N HIS A 189 0.07 -4.43 10.44
CA HIS A 189 -0.79 -3.36 9.93
C HIS A 189 -0.64 -3.19 8.42
N ILE A 190 -1.69 -2.72 7.77
CA ILE A 190 -1.64 -2.14 6.43
C ILE A 190 -1.39 -0.64 6.60
N GLY A 191 -0.57 -0.04 5.74
CA GLY A 191 -0.23 1.38 5.84
C GLY A 191 -0.23 2.12 4.52
N PHE A 192 -0.31 3.45 4.61
CA PHE A 192 -0.31 4.36 3.47
C PHE A 192 0.69 5.48 3.72
N GLN A 193 1.65 5.63 2.82
CA GLN A 193 2.70 6.62 2.96
C GLN A 193 2.16 8.04 2.80
N GLY A 194 2.48 8.92 3.74
CA GLY A 194 1.98 10.28 3.80
C GLY A 194 3.03 11.38 3.77
N ASP A 195 4.33 11.04 3.69
CA ASP A 195 5.44 11.99 3.88
C ASP A 195 6.16 12.41 2.57
N HIS A 196 5.67 11.96 1.40
CA HIS A 196 6.30 12.19 0.10
C HIS A 196 5.49 13.08 -0.86
N GLY A 197 4.76 14.05 -0.32
CA GLY A 197 4.00 15.00 -1.12
C GLY A 197 2.53 14.67 -1.25
N GLU A 198 1.90 15.05 -2.37
CA GLU A 198 0.46 14.97 -2.52
C GLU A 198 0.02 13.67 -3.18
N VAL A 199 -0.77 12.88 -2.44
CA VAL A 199 -1.44 11.68 -2.92
C VAL A 199 -2.92 11.70 -2.54
N TRP A 200 -3.76 11.15 -3.42
CA TRP A 200 -5.18 10.91 -3.18
C TRP A 200 -5.45 9.43 -3.15
N TYR A 201 -6.17 8.98 -2.12
CA TYR A 201 -6.71 7.64 -1.99
C TYR A 201 -8.23 7.68 -1.91
N ARG A 202 -8.91 6.65 -2.43
CA ARG A 202 -10.35 6.47 -2.28
C ARG A 202 -10.74 5.00 -2.31
N ASN A 203 -11.98 4.69 -1.90
CA ASN A 203 -12.54 3.35 -1.94
C ASN A 203 -11.64 2.32 -1.25
N ILE A 204 -11.11 2.67 -0.06
CA ILE A 204 -10.19 1.82 0.67
C ILE A 204 -10.98 0.80 1.45
N ARG A 205 -10.82 -0.47 1.10
CA ARG A 205 -11.48 -1.58 1.80
C ARG A 205 -10.57 -2.80 1.90
N VAL A 206 -10.73 -3.55 2.97
CA VAL A 206 -9.98 -4.78 3.21
C VAL A 206 -10.92 -5.88 3.69
N ARG A 207 -10.60 -7.12 3.38
CA ARG A 207 -11.27 -8.29 3.98
C ARG A 207 -10.23 -9.34 4.39
N LYS A 208 -10.54 -10.09 5.43
CA LYS A 208 -9.77 -11.28 5.84
C LYS A 208 -10.10 -12.46 4.92
N LEU A 209 -9.09 -13.28 4.59
CA LEU A 209 -9.19 -14.44 3.70
C LEU A 209 -9.02 -15.77 4.45
#